data_20993d245ab73f1061e39a2b40bf10ef
#
_entry.id   20993d245ab73f1061e39a2b40bf10ef
#
_cell.length_a   1.000
_cell.length_b   1.000
_cell.length_c   1.000
_cell.angle_alpha   90.00
_cell.angle_beta   90.00
_cell.angle_gamma   90.00
#
_symmetry.space_group_name_H-M   'P 1'
#
loop_
_entity.id
_entity.type
_entity.pdbx_description
1 polymer ?
#
loop_
_entity_poly.entity_id
_entity_poly.type
_entity_poly.pdbx_seq_one_letter_code
_entity_poly.pdbx_strand_id
1 'polypeptide(L)'
;GKDRTATFIESERMFERVGLYWHALPKYEDARRVIWDAITLDGRKLIDVNFPREVIRKKLDHDMKIETVNGSIWQPIGADNFDSLVGAFPVHVTYSEFALMDPRARGYIRPAIAMADGTELFIGTPRGYNHAHDLWQYAKGKTGWYTSLLTADDTGIFNHEFLDQELKQYQAIYGVHDGEALFRQEYYCAWEAANVGSILGRYVESAERDGRINDDVVHDPGGAAIEISSDIGRRHISAWWFWQPLIGGFNLIDYDEDAGLDAQEWITRLKDRIGNRKLARVWLPHDARAKTFSAPHSAVEQFLTAFGHDLVRISPETKKAHSIDAARSVFRYCRFNRTRCARGLAAMRAWSYAFDEDSKQFSKEPVGDWSADASEAFCEGAKVLRERVLEAPKPVPGRVLGAGEVSTYTMDDAWRDRERLNGRRARI
;
A
#
# COMPACT_ATOMS: atom_id res chain seq x y z
N GLY A 1 24.67 -4.29 11.90
CA GLY A 1 23.50 -3.60 11.50
C GLY A 1 22.33 -3.64 12.48
N LYS A 2 21.20 -3.18 12.02
CA LYS A 2 19.95 -3.01 12.79
C LYS A 2 19.56 -4.27 13.57
N ASP A 3 19.50 -5.41 12.88
CA ASP A 3 19.10 -6.69 13.50
C ASP A 3 20.07 -7.17 14.58
N ARG A 4 21.37 -6.95 14.40
CA ARG A 4 22.36 -7.27 15.44
C ARG A 4 22.08 -6.48 16.73
N THR A 5 21.80 -5.19 16.59
CA THR A 5 21.48 -4.33 17.74
C THR A 5 20.14 -4.73 18.37
N ALA A 6 19.13 -5.02 17.56
CA ALA A 6 17.82 -5.46 18.05
C ALA A 6 17.92 -6.80 18.80
N THR A 7 18.61 -7.79 18.22
CA THR A 7 18.83 -9.10 18.86
C THR A 7 19.64 -8.97 20.15
N PHE A 8 20.59 -8.03 20.22
CA PHE A 8 21.30 -7.73 21.46
C PHE A 8 20.36 -7.16 22.52
N ILE A 9 19.53 -6.19 22.17
CA ILE A 9 18.53 -5.62 23.09
C ILE A 9 17.57 -6.71 23.58
N GLU A 10 17.11 -7.60 22.69
CA GLU A 10 16.26 -8.72 23.06
C GLU A 10 16.95 -9.66 24.04
N SER A 11 18.21 -10.02 23.79
CA SER A 11 18.96 -10.91 24.68
C SER A 11 19.12 -10.33 26.07
N GLU A 12 19.41 -9.04 26.21
CA GLU A 12 19.47 -8.34 27.51
C GLU A 12 18.10 -8.35 28.21
N ARG A 13 17.03 -7.96 27.51
CA ARG A 13 15.68 -7.92 28.08
C ARG A 13 15.15 -9.27 28.54
N MET A 14 15.59 -10.37 27.93
CA MET A 14 15.23 -11.71 28.36
C MET A 14 15.69 -12.04 29.78
N PHE A 15 16.74 -11.36 30.27
CA PHE A 15 17.23 -11.50 31.67
C PHE A 15 16.56 -10.49 32.59
N GLU A 16 16.01 -9.40 32.08
CA GLU A 16 15.21 -8.47 32.87
C GLU A 16 13.80 -9.01 33.14
N ARG A 17 13.21 -9.68 32.12
CA ARG A 17 11.87 -10.23 32.22
C ARG A 17 11.77 -11.59 31.51
N VAL A 18 11.42 -12.62 32.26
CA VAL A 18 11.21 -13.96 31.69
C VAL A 18 9.94 -13.98 30.83
N GLY A 19 10.05 -14.50 29.60
CA GLY A 19 8.92 -14.58 28.69
C GLY A 19 9.28 -15.01 27.27
N LEU A 20 8.32 -14.85 26.37
CA LEU A 20 8.44 -15.14 24.94
C LEU A 20 8.86 -13.85 24.21
N TYR A 21 9.93 -13.94 23.43
CA TYR A 21 10.50 -12.87 22.63
C TYR A 21 10.50 -13.26 21.15
N TRP A 22 9.85 -12.47 20.33
CA TRP A 22 9.80 -12.70 18.89
C TRP A 22 10.60 -11.66 18.12
N HIS A 23 11.39 -12.13 17.15
CA HIS A 23 12.03 -11.31 16.14
C HIS A 23 11.34 -11.57 14.79
N ALA A 24 10.38 -10.71 14.40
CA ALA A 24 9.55 -10.89 13.24
C ALA A 24 10.20 -10.26 12.00
N LEU A 25 10.27 -11.03 10.90
CA LEU A 25 10.63 -10.55 9.57
C LEU A 25 9.44 -10.68 8.61
N PRO A 26 9.46 -10.03 7.44
CA PRO A 26 8.37 -10.12 6.48
C PRO A 26 7.99 -11.56 6.10
N LYS A 27 9.00 -12.43 5.90
CA LYS A 27 8.82 -13.85 5.56
C LYS A 27 9.59 -14.77 6.49
N TYR A 28 9.07 -15.99 6.68
CA TYR A 28 9.74 -17.01 7.51
C TYR A 28 11.14 -17.40 6.96
N GLU A 29 11.28 -17.49 5.65
CA GLU A 29 12.58 -17.78 5.01
C GLU A 29 13.62 -16.69 5.29
N ASP A 30 13.20 -15.42 5.33
CA ASP A 30 14.06 -14.31 5.69
C ASP A 30 14.51 -14.40 7.15
N ALA A 31 13.64 -14.83 8.06
CA ALA A 31 13.98 -15.05 9.47
C ALA A 31 15.14 -16.04 9.62
N ARG A 32 15.13 -17.10 8.83
CA ARG A 32 16.24 -18.06 8.83
C ARG A 32 17.51 -17.47 8.23
N ARG A 33 17.41 -16.89 7.04
CA ARG A 33 18.57 -16.40 6.27
C ARG A 33 19.24 -15.20 6.93
N VAL A 34 18.43 -14.23 7.38
CA VAL A 34 18.91 -12.91 7.84
C VAL A 34 19.27 -12.91 9.32
N ILE A 35 18.65 -13.81 10.11
CA ILE A 35 18.85 -13.85 11.56
C ILE A 35 19.52 -15.13 12.01
N TRP A 36 18.89 -16.29 11.78
CA TRP A 36 19.35 -17.56 12.37
C TRP A 36 20.67 -18.05 11.79
N ASP A 37 20.83 -18.01 10.48
CA ASP A 37 22.04 -18.44 9.78
C ASP A 37 22.99 -17.29 9.42
N ALA A 38 22.65 -16.06 9.80
CA ALA A 38 23.43 -14.88 9.47
C ALA A 38 24.84 -14.92 10.09
N ILE A 39 25.82 -14.48 9.31
CA ILE A 39 27.22 -14.31 9.71
C ILE A 39 27.51 -12.81 9.81
N THR A 40 28.07 -12.39 10.93
CA THR A 40 28.50 -11.02 11.17
C THR A 40 29.79 -10.70 10.40
N LEU A 41 30.14 -9.42 10.27
CA LEU A 41 31.35 -8.98 9.55
C LEU A 41 32.64 -9.58 10.08
N ASP A 42 32.67 -9.99 11.36
CA ASP A 42 33.80 -10.66 12.00
C ASP A 42 33.78 -12.19 11.85
N GLY A 43 32.89 -12.73 11.00
CA GLY A 43 32.83 -14.15 10.63
C GLY A 43 32.15 -15.07 11.63
N ARG A 44 31.49 -14.52 12.68
CA ARG A 44 30.75 -15.29 13.68
C ARG A 44 29.25 -15.32 13.36
N LYS A 45 28.54 -16.37 13.78
CA LYS A 45 27.07 -16.37 13.68
C LYS A 45 26.47 -15.26 14.54
N LEU A 46 25.48 -14.56 14.01
CA LEU A 46 24.77 -13.48 14.69
C LEU A 46 24.21 -13.94 16.05
N ILE A 47 23.57 -15.10 16.05
CA ILE A 47 22.97 -15.70 17.26
C ILE A 47 24.03 -16.04 18.31
N ASP A 48 25.21 -16.53 17.91
CA ASP A 48 26.29 -16.90 18.84
C ASP A 48 26.99 -15.67 19.44
N VAL A 49 26.91 -14.52 18.74
CA VAL A 49 27.41 -13.23 19.27
C VAL A 49 26.47 -12.67 20.34
N ASN A 50 25.17 -12.80 20.14
CA ASN A 50 24.14 -12.21 21.03
C ASN A 50 23.67 -13.18 22.12
N PHE A 51 23.85 -14.49 21.95
CA PHE A 51 23.51 -15.52 22.92
C PHE A 51 24.77 -16.35 23.24
N PRO A 52 25.62 -15.94 24.20
CA PRO A 52 26.73 -16.75 24.64
C PRO A 52 26.26 -18.12 25.13
N ARG A 53 27.12 -19.14 24.96
CA ARG A 53 26.77 -20.53 25.28
C ARG A 53 26.28 -20.70 26.72
N GLU A 54 26.82 -19.92 27.63
CA GLU A 54 26.55 -19.94 29.07
C GLU A 54 25.09 -19.55 29.39
N VAL A 55 24.44 -18.77 28.53
CA VAL A 55 23.05 -18.35 28.72
C VAL A 55 22.04 -19.25 28.01
N ILE A 56 22.51 -20.18 27.19
CA ILE A 56 21.64 -21.09 26.41
C ILE A 56 21.39 -22.36 27.20
N ARG A 57 20.13 -22.64 27.55
CA ARG A 57 19.69 -23.91 28.09
C ARG A 57 19.44 -24.93 26.99
N LYS A 58 18.76 -24.51 25.91
CA LYS A 58 18.41 -25.33 24.77
C LYS A 58 18.36 -24.50 23.48
N LYS A 59 18.92 -25.07 22.42
CA LYS A 59 18.84 -24.50 21.06
C LYS A 59 18.20 -25.51 20.12
N LEU A 60 17.16 -25.11 19.41
CA LEU A 60 16.41 -25.92 18.43
C LEU A 60 16.59 -25.31 17.05
N ASP A 61 17.51 -25.84 16.27
CA ASP A 61 17.84 -25.28 14.95
C ASP A 61 16.69 -25.40 13.93
N HIS A 62 15.90 -26.47 14.00
CA HIS A 62 14.75 -26.64 13.11
C HIS A 62 13.72 -25.53 13.32
N ASP A 63 13.38 -25.22 14.56
CA ASP A 63 12.35 -24.27 14.96
C ASP A 63 12.90 -22.84 15.13
N MET A 64 14.21 -22.64 14.90
CA MET A 64 14.90 -21.40 15.16
C MET A 64 14.64 -20.85 16.58
N LYS A 65 14.74 -21.69 17.59
CA LYS A 65 14.32 -21.35 18.95
C LYS A 65 15.48 -21.50 19.93
N ILE A 66 15.67 -20.48 20.76
CA ILE A 66 16.62 -20.49 21.88
C ILE A 66 15.82 -20.40 23.17
N GLU A 67 16.09 -21.31 24.09
CA GLU A 67 15.62 -21.28 25.46
C GLU A 67 16.80 -20.97 26.37
N THR A 68 16.69 -19.91 27.16
CA THR A 68 17.75 -19.46 28.06
C THR A 68 17.67 -20.14 29.41
N VAL A 69 18.76 -20.05 30.20
CA VAL A 69 18.88 -20.68 31.51
C VAL A 69 17.83 -20.17 32.51
N ASN A 70 17.31 -18.95 32.36
CA ASN A 70 16.23 -18.40 33.18
C ASN A 70 14.82 -18.80 32.71
N GLY A 71 14.71 -19.55 31.60
CA GLY A 71 13.43 -20.01 31.04
C GLY A 71 12.78 -19.11 30.00
N SER A 72 13.41 -17.98 29.63
CA SER A 72 12.93 -17.16 28.51
C SER A 72 13.13 -17.87 27.18
N ILE A 73 12.25 -17.58 26.23
CA ILE A 73 12.28 -18.14 24.87
C ILE A 73 12.46 -17.02 23.87
N TRP A 74 13.42 -17.16 22.99
CA TRP A 74 13.61 -16.28 21.84
C TRP A 74 13.42 -17.04 20.54
N GLN A 75 12.71 -16.42 19.57
CA GLN A 75 12.39 -17.07 18.31
C GLN A 75 12.22 -16.07 17.17
N PRO A 76 13.02 -16.16 16.09
CA PRO A 76 12.71 -15.50 14.83
C PRO A 76 11.46 -16.10 14.18
N ILE A 77 10.60 -15.25 13.68
CA ILE A 77 9.32 -15.65 13.05
C ILE A 77 9.10 -14.92 11.73
N GLY A 78 8.25 -15.47 10.86
CA GLY A 78 7.74 -14.80 9.67
C GLY A 78 6.41 -14.12 9.95
N ALA A 79 6.25 -12.88 9.51
CA ALA A 79 4.99 -12.15 9.59
C ALA A 79 4.02 -12.48 8.44
N ASP A 80 4.42 -13.31 7.49
CA ASP A 80 3.61 -13.79 6.37
C ASP A 80 2.54 -14.81 6.79
N ASN A 81 2.69 -15.43 7.96
CA ASN A 81 1.72 -16.37 8.52
C ASN A 81 1.30 -15.99 9.94
N PHE A 82 0.88 -14.72 10.10
CA PHE A 82 0.53 -14.16 11.41
C PHE A 82 -0.69 -14.84 12.06
N ASP A 83 -1.57 -15.48 11.29
CA ASP A 83 -2.71 -16.22 11.84
C ASP A 83 -2.26 -17.40 12.73
N SER A 84 -1.14 -18.03 12.41
CA SER A 84 -0.55 -19.12 13.20
C SER A 84 0.05 -18.67 14.53
N LEU A 85 0.23 -17.37 14.72
CA LEU A 85 0.82 -16.77 15.92
C LEU A 85 -0.23 -16.41 16.98
N VAL A 86 -1.51 -16.54 16.63
CA VAL A 86 -2.64 -16.25 17.56
C VAL A 86 -2.64 -17.25 18.71
N GLY A 87 -2.80 -16.73 19.93
CA GLY A 87 -2.83 -17.54 21.16
C GLY A 87 -1.51 -17.59 21.94
N ALA A 88 -0.41 -17.05 21.40
CA ALA A 88 0.80 -16.84 22.15
C ALA A 88 0.80 -15.44 22.79
N PHE A 89 1.54 -15.27 23.90
CA PHE A 89 1.64 -14.02 24.65
C PHE A 89 3.09 -13.53 24.72
N PRO A 90 3.62 -12.94 23.65
CA PRO A 90 4.97 -12.42 23.67
C PRO A 90 5.07 -11.19 24.58
N VAL A 91 6.12 -11.15 25.37
CA VAL A 91 6.45 -9.98 26.21
C VAL A 91 7.26 -8.94 25.44
N HIS A 92 7.79 -9.33 24.28
CA HIS A 92 8.45 -8.41 23.37
C HIS A 92 8.35 -8.92 21.93
N VAL A 93 8.18 -8.00 20.99
CA VAL A 93 8.25 -8.27 19.55
C VAL A 93 9.09 -7.20 18.88
N THR A 94 10.15 -7.63 18.17
CA THR A 94 10.84 -6.79 17.20
C THR A 94 10.24 -7.04 15.82
N TYR A 95 9.89 -5.97 15.10
CA TYR A 95 9.47 -5.99 13.71
C TYR A 95 10.63 -5.48 12.85
N SER A 96 11.39 -6.40 12.24
CA SER A 96 12.49 -6.06 11.33
C SER A 96 11.97 -5.89 9.91
N GLU A 97 12.42 -4.82 9.23
CA GLU A 97 11.93 -4.40 7.92
C GLU A 97 10.40 -4.16 7.92
N PHE A 98 9.90 -3.50 8.98
CA PHE A 98 8.46 -3.28 9.19
C PHE A 98 7.76 -2.65 8.00
N ALA A 99 8.43 -1.77 7.25
CA ALA A 99 7.90 -1.16 6.04
C ALA A 99 7.52 -2.15 4.91
N LEU A 100 8.07 -3.37 4.95
CA LEU A 100 7.80 -4.44 3.96
C LEU A 100 6.78 -5.46 4.46
N MET A 101 6.35 -5.39 5.73
CA MET A 101 5.36 -6.31 6.30
C MET A 101 3.94 -5.93 5.91
N ASP A 102 3.03 -6.92 5.90
CA ASP A 102 1.60 -6.62 5.90
C ASP A 102 1.24 -5.87 7.20
N PRO A 103 0.66 -4.67 7.11
CA PRO A 103 0.30 -3.90 8.30
C PRO A 103 -0.69 -4.61 9.23
N ARG A 104 -1.46 -5.59 8.73
CA ARG A 104 -2.39 -6.40 9.53
C ARG A 104 -1.65 -7.28 10.54
N ALA A 105 -0.45 -7.76 10.21
CA ALA A 105 0.32 -8.64 11.11
C ALA A 105 0.47 -8.03 12.51
N ARG A 106 0.83 -6.74 12.60
CA ARG A 106 0.89 -6.03 13.88
C ARG A 106 -0.48 -5.96 14.56
N GLY A 107 -1.54 -5.70 13.78
CA GLY A 107 -2.92 -5.62 14.30
C GLY A 107 -3.36 -6.89 15.02
N TYR A 108 -2.97 -8.06 14.50
CA TYR A 108 -3.28 -9.36 15.10
C TYR A 108 -2.41 -9.67 16.34
N ILE A 109 -1.14 -9.30 16.31
CA ILE A 109 -0.19 -9.60 17.41
C ILE A 109 -0.35 -8.61 18.58
N ARG A 110 -0.70 -7.36 18.31
CA ARG A 110 -0.76 -6.27 19.30
C ARG A 110 -1.64 -6.56 20.53
N PRO A 111 -2.85 -7.16 20.41
CA PRO A 111 -3.65 -7.49 21.59
C PRO A 111 -2.93 -8.46 22.56
N ALA A 112 -2.22 -9.46 22.03
CA ALA A 112 -1.47 -10.43 22.84
C ALA A 112 -0.29 -9.76 23.58
N ILE A 113 0.43 -8.85 22.90
CA ILE A 113 1.49 -8.05 23.53
C ILE A 113 0.90 -7.16 24.65
N ALA A 114 -0.26 -6.54 24.40
CA ALA A 114 -0.92 -5.68 25.38
C ALA A 114 -1.38 -6.46 26.62
N MET A 115 -1.91 -7.67 26.45
CA MET A 115 -2.28 -8.56 27.57
C MET A 115 -1.07 -8.97 28.40
N ALA A 116 0.10 -9.12 27.76
CA ALA A 116 1.34 -9.44 28.42
C ALA A 116 2.05 -8.18 29.00
N ASP A 117 1.46 -6.98 28.89
CA ASP A 117 2.15 -5.72 29.22
C ASP A 117 3.55 -5.66 28.56
N GLY A 118 3.57 -6.05 27.28
CA GLY A 118 4.80 -6.23 26.52
C GLY A 118 5.21 -4.98 25.75
N THR A 119 6.37 -5.05 25.12
CA THR A 119 6.98 -3.95 24.35
C THR A 119 7.14 -4.31 22.89
N GLU A 120 7.20 -3.31 22.02
CA GLU A 120 7.43 -3.44 20.59
C GLU A 120 8.68 -2.64 20.17
N LEU A 121 9.47 -3.20 19.26
CA LEU A 121 10.58 -2.52 18.60
C LEU A 121 10.39 -2.60 17.09
N PHE A 122 10.49 -1.47 16.40
CA PHE A 122 10.37 -1.39 14.94
C PHE A 122 11.70 -0.94 14.37
N ILE A 123 12.24 -1.74 13.45
CA ILE A 123 13.49 -1.40 12.75
C ILE A 123 13.29 -1.62 11.26
N GLY A 124 13.98 -0.84 10.45
CA GLY A 124 13.91 -0.95 8.98
C GLY A 124 14.51 0.25 8.30
N THR A 125 14.48 0.20 6.98
CA THR A 125 14.76 1.34 6.10
C THR A 125 13.41 1.89 5.62
N PRO A 126 13.21 3.20 5.52
CA PRO A 126 12.02 3.79 4.91
C PRO A 126 11.74 3.22 3.53
N ARG A 127 10.45 2.99 3.23
CA ARG A 127 9.98 2.48 1.93
C ARG A 127 8.78 3.28 1.46
N GLY A 128 8.98 4.60 1.25
CA GLY A 128 7.90 5.52 0.90
C GLY A 128 6.94 5.81 2.08
N TYR A 129 5.90 6.57 1.79
CA TYR A 129 4.88 6.96 2.77
C TYR A 129 3.86 5.82 2.96
N ASN A 130 4.19 4.87 3.80
CA ASN A 130 3.38 3.69 4.11
C ASN A 130 3.07 3.61 5.62
N HIS A 131 2.51 2.47 6.05
CA HIS A 131 2.15 2.23 7.46
C HIS A 131 3.34 2.40 8.45
N ALA A 132 4.58 2.17 8.00
CA ALA A 132 5.76 2.40 8.85
C ALA A 132 6.01 3.90 9.02
N HIS A 133 5.81 4.70 7.96
CA HIS A 133 5.84 6.17 8.05
C HIS A 133 4.73 6.68 8.99
N ASP A 134 3.51 6.17 8.84
CA ASP A 134 2.38 6.60 9.67
C ASP A 134 2.63 6.29 11.14
N LEU A 135 3.18 5.10 11.45
CA LEU A 135 3.58 4.74 12.82
C LEU A 135 4.72 5.62 13.34
N TRP A 136 5.70 5.94 12.49
CA TRP A 136 6.78 6.87 12.83
C TRP A 136 6.24 8.26 13.19
N GLN A 137 5.36 8.81 12.36
CA GLN A 137 4.73 10.12 12.64
C GLN A 137 3.88 10.08 13.91
N TYR A 138 3.15 8.97 14.13
CA TYR A 138 2.38 8.78 15.37
C TYR A 138 3.28 8.74 16.61
N ALA A 139 4.41 8.05 16.54
CA ALA A 139 5.32 7.82 17.68
C ALA A 139 6.17 9.05 18.02
N LYS A 140 6.47 9.90 17.03
CA LYS A 140 7.36 11.04 17.17
C LYS A 140 6.89 12.00 18.25
N GLY A 141 7.74 12.18 19.28
CA GLY A 141 7.48 13.09 20.40
C GLY A 141 6.43 12.63 21.40
N LYS A 142 5.90 11.38 21.30
CA LYS A 142 4.93 10.85 22.26
C LYS A 142 5.60 10.19 23.47
N THR A 143 5.01 10.41 24.65
CA THR A 143 5.39 9.70 25.87
C THR A 143 5.21 8.19 25.69
N GLY A 144 6.21 7.41 26.12
CA GLY A 144 6.22 5.96 26.00
C GLY A 144 6.74 5.45 24.64
N TRP A 145 7.13 6.36 23.73
CA TRP A 145 7.77 6.04 22.46
C TRP A 145 9.15 6.65 22.36
N TYR A 146 10.08 5.87 21.85
CA TYR A 146 11.39 6.33 21.41
C TYR A 146 11.47 6.23 19.90
N THR A 147 11.94 7.27 19.24
CA THR A 147 12.16 7.29 17.78
C THR A 147 13.57 7.74 17.46
N SER A 148 14.25 7.02 16.57
CA SER A 148 15.59 7.36 16.09
C SER A 148 15.67 7.12 14.60
N LEU A 149 16.25 8.08 13.87
CA LEU A 149 16.54 7.98 12.46
C LEU A 149 18.01 8.29 12.31
N LEU A 150 18.78 7.34 11.80
CA LEU A 150 20.24 7.42 11.65
C LEU A 150 20.61 7.34 10.18
N THR A 151 21.13 8.41 9.64
CA THR A 151 21.64 8.50 8.27
C THR A 151 23.08 8.00 8.18
N ALA A 152 23.59 7.88 6.96
CA ALA A 152 24.99 7.56 6.71
C ALA A 152 25.92 8.57 7.38
N ASP A 153 25.55 9.87 7.37
CA ASP A 153 26.34 10.93 7.98
C ASP A 153 26.33 10.82 9.53
N ASP A 154 25.18 10.50 10.12
CA ASP A 154 25.06 10.33 11.58
C ASP A 154 25.89 9.15 12.09
N THR A 155 26.01 8.10 11.30
CA THR A 155 26.74 6.89 11.67
C THR A 155 28.25 6.98 11.39
N GLY A 156 28.63 7.79 10.41
CA GLY A 156 30.04 7.94 9.98
C GLY A 156 30.70 6.65 9.47
N ILE A 157 29.89 5.63 9.12
CA ILE A 157 30.39 4.34 8.63
C ILE A 157 30.99 4.48 7.23
N PHE A 158 30.43 5.36 6.42
CA PHE A 158 30.88 5.65 5.06
C PHE A 158 31.47 7.05 5.00
N ASN A 159 32.59 7.21 4.28
CA ASN A 159 33.14 8.52 4.00
C ASN A 159 32.42 9.19 2.81
N HIS A 160 32.54 10.51 2.69
CA HIS A 160 31.85 11.28 1.64
C HIS A 160 32.27 10.87 0.23
N GLU A 161 33.53 10.51 0.01
CA GLU A 161 34.00 10.07 -1.32
C GLU A 161 33.31 8.79 -1.76
N PHE A 162 33.15 7.82 -0.85
CA PHE A 162 32.37 6.61 -1.10
C PHE A 162 30.91 6.95 -1.42
N LEU A 163 30.26 7.80 -0.63
CA LEU A 163 28.86 8.17 -0.83
C LEU A 163 28.66 8.90 -2.17
N ASP A 164 29.60 9.75 -2.60
CA ASP A 164 29.55 10.42 -3.90
C ASP A 164 29.72 9.42 -5.07
N GLN A 165 30.54 8.40 -4.90
CA GLN A 165 30.69 7.34 -5.90
C GLN A 165 29.45 6.46 -5.99
N GLU A 166 28.87 6.09 -4.86
CA GLU A 166 27.62 5.33 -4.79
C GLU A 166 26.48 6.10 -5.46
N LEU A 167 26.29 7.39 -5.16
CA LEU A 167 25.27 8.21 -5.80
C LEU A 167 25.41 8.18 -7.34
N LYS A 168 26.63 8.32 -7.86
CA LYS A 168 26.87 8.25 -9.31
C LYS A 168 26.53 6.88 -9.89
N GLN A 169 26.82 5.78 -9.17
CA GLN A 169 26.46 4.43 -9.60
C GLN A 169 24.94 4.25 -9.61
N TYR A 170 24.24 4.68 -8.55
CA TYR A 170 22.78 4.63 -8.50
C TYR A 170 22.15 5.42 -9.66
N GLN A 171 22.65 6.63 -9.93
CA GLN A 171 22.19 7.44 -11.07
C GLN A 171 22.45 6.80 -12.42
N ALA A 172 23.60 6.12 -12.59
CA ALA A 172 23.95 5.43 -13.83
C ALA A 172 23.07 4.19 -14.09
N ILE A 173 22.70 3.46 -13.02
CA ILE A 173 21.93 2.21 -13.11
C ILE A 173 20.42 2.49 -13.23
N TYR A 174 19.91 3.41 -12.40
CA TYR A 174 18.47 3.64 -12.24
C TYR A 174 17.97 4.94 -12.87
N GLY A 175 18.89 5.74 -13.48
CA GLY A 175 18.60 7.09 -13.97
C GLY A 175 18.81 8.16 -12.90
N VAL A 176 18.98 9.41 -13.32
CA VAL A 176 19.39 10.52 -12.43
C VAL A 176 18.42 10.70 -11.28
N HIS A 177 17.12 10.75 -11.55
CA HIS A 177 16.10 11.02 -10.51
C HIS A 177 15.80 9.81 -9.63
N ASP A 178 15.56 8.66 -10.25
CA ASP A 178 15.22 7.44 -9.51
C ASP A 178 16.42 6.91 -8.72
N GLY A 179 17.62 7.02 -9.30
CA GLY A 179 18.86 6.66 -8.62
C GLY A 179 19.17 7.54 -7.42
N GLU A 180 19.01 8.86 -7.55
CA GLU A 180 19.15 9.77 -6.41
C GLU A 180 18.12 9.48 -5.31
N ALA A 181 16.85 9.27 -5.68
CA ALA A 181 15.80 8.97 -4.75
C ALA A 181 16.08 7.68 -3.98
N LEU A 182 16.48 6.61 -4.68
CA LEU A 182 16.84 5.34 -4.05
C LEU A 182 18.08 5.47 -3.16
N PHE A 183 19.12 6.18 -3.61
CA PHE A 183 20.30 6.46 -2.81
C PHE A 183 19.94 7.20 -1.51
N ARG A 184 19.09 8.23 -1.58
CA ARG A 184 18.63 8.95 -0.41
C ARG A 184 17.80 8.08 0.54
N GLN A 185 17.03 7.14 0.01
CA GLN A 185 16.31 6.17 0.82
C GLN A 185 17.26 5.26 1.61
N GLU A 186 18.22 4.65 0.92
CA GLU A 186 19.09 3.63 1.52
C GLU A 186 20.16 4.21 2.46
N TYR A 187 20.71 5.39 2.13
CA TYR A 187 21.78 6.01 2.90
C TYR A 187 21.33 7.14 3.82
N TYR A 188 20.22 7.80 3.50
CA TYR A 188 19.72 8.97 4.23
C TYR A 188 18.32 8.79 4.81
N CYS A 189 17.78 7.58 4.77
CA CYS A 189 16.47 7.24 5.34
C CYS A 189 15.33 8.16 4.83
N ALA A 190 15.41 8.60 3.57
CA ALA A 190 14.41 9.44 2.97
C ALA A 190 13.09 8.67 2.75
N TRP A 191 11.97 9.27 3.14
CA TRP A 191 10.64 8.70 2.94
C TRP A 191 10.08 8.99 1.53
N GLU A 192 10.65 9.97 0.84
CA GLU A 192 10.17 10.46 -0.45
C GLU A 192 10.52 9.54 -1.62
N ALA A 193 11.42 8.60 -1.44
CA ALA A 193 11.78 7.68 -2.50
C ALA A 193 10.66 6.67 -2.73
N ALA A 194 10.05 6.72 -3.92
CA ALA A 194 9.21 5.63 -4.37
C ALA A 194 10.06 4.35 -4.46
N ASN A 195 9.53 3.21 -4.04
CA ASN A 195 10.21 1.93 -4.22
C ASN A 195 10.57 1.74 -5.69
N VAL A 196 11.84 1.50 -5.98
CA VAL A 196 12.29 1.14 -7.33
C VAL A 196 11.49 -0.09 -7.77
N GLY A 197 10.91 0.00 -8.97
CA GLY A 197 9.95 -1.00 -9.43
C GLY A 197 8.49 -0.75 -9.00
N SER A 198 8.23 0.26 -8.17
CA SER A 198 6.85 0.63 -7.82
C SER A 198 6.07 1.07 -9.06
N ILE A 199 4.83 0.56 -9.15
CA ILE A 199 3.97 0.77 -10.32
C ILE A 199 3.21 2.09 -10.21
N LEU A 200 2.59 2.35 -9.06
CA LEU A 200 1.76 3.52 -8.79
C LEU A 200 2.29 4.40 -7.64
N GLY A 201 3.27 3.97 -6.85
CA GLY A 201 3.73 4.68 -5.66
C GLY A 201 4.11 6.13 -5.90
N ARG A 202 4.90 6.43 -6.94
CA ARG A 202 5.29 7.81 -7.29
C ARG A 202 4.10 8.72 -7.60
N TYR A 203 3.01 8.15 -8.12
CA TYR A 203 1.79 8.91 -8.43
C TYR A 203 1.00 9.21 -7.15
N VAL A 204 0.98 8.27 -6.20
CA VAL A 204 0.40 8.49 -4.86
C VAL A 204 1.19 9.57 -4.11
N GLU A 205 2.52 9.52 -4.15
CA GLU A 205 3.39 10.53 -3.54
C GLU A 205 3.19 11.92 -4.16
N SER A 206 3.07 11.98 -5.50
CA SER A 206 2.73 13.25 -6.17
C SER A 206 1.36 13.75 -5.72
N ALA A 207 0.35 12.89 -5.60
CA ALA A 207 -0.97 13.26 -5.13
C ALA A 207 -0.96 13.76 -3.68
N GLU A 208 -0.12 13.16 -2.81
CA GLU A 208 0.08 13.60 -1.43
C GLU A 208 0.70 15.01 -1.39
N ARG A 209 1.80 15.21 -2.10
CA ARG A 209 2.51 16.49 -2.18
C ARG A 209 1.65 17.62 -2.78
N ASP A 210 0.83 17.29 -3.78
CA ASP A 210 -0.08 18.23 -4.44
C ASP A 210 -1.34 18.53 -3.60
N GLY A 211 -1.49 17.93 -2.41
CA GLY A 211 -2.66 18.08 -1.55
C GLY A 211 -3.93 17.43 -2.11
N ARG A 212 -3.81 16.49 -3.07
CA ARG A 212 -4.93 15.78 -3.68
C ARG A 212 -5.44 14.60 -2.82
N ILE A 213 -4.73 14.27 -1.75
CA ILE A 213 -5.14 13.27 -0.75
C ILE A 213 -5.46 14.02 0.55
N ASN A 214 -6.75 14.22 0.82
CA ASN A 214 -7.23 14.92 2.01
C ASN A 214 -8.66 14.48 2.35
N ASP A 215 -9.17 14.82 3.53
CA ASP A 215 -10.50 14.42 3.98
C ASP A 215 -11.64 15.30 3.46
N ASP A 216 -11.34 16.40 2.76
CA ASP A 216 -12.33 17.25 2.08
C ASP A 216 -12.82 16.61 0.77
N VAL A 217 -12.17 15.54 0.30
CA VAL A 217 -12.61 14.76 -0.86
C VAL A 217 -13.78 13.86 -0.44
N VAL A 218 -14.97 14.43 -0.46
CA VAL A 218 -16.21 13.75 -0.09
C VAL A 218 -17.17 13.68 -1.28
N HIS A 219 -18.23 12.88 -1.15
CA HIS A 219 -19.29 12.83 -2.14
C HIS A 219 -19.99 14.19 -2.27
N ASP A 220 -20.08 14.71 -3.48
CA ASP A 220 -20.89 15.88 -3.83
C ASP A 220 -22.31 15.44 -4.25
N PRO A 221 -23.36 15.72 -3.45
CA PRO A 221 -24.74 15.33 -3.78
C PRO A 221 -25.26 16.03 -5.06
N GLY A 222 -24.75 17.20 -5.40
CA GLY A 222 -25.08 17.95 -6.62
C GLY A 222 -24.26 17.56 -7.84
N GLY A 223 -23.25 16.73 -7.66
CA GLY A 223 -22.33 16.29 -8.70
C GLY A 223 -22.84 15.09 -9.50
N ALA A 224 -21.94 14.52 -10.30
CA ALA A 224 -22.24 13.33 -11.10
C ALA A 224 -22.51 12.11 -10.20
N ALA A 225 -23.29 11.16 -10.73
CA ALA A 225 -23.51 9.87 -10.09
C ALA A 225 -22.18 9.10 -9.94
N ILE A 226 -22.05 8.32 -8.87
CA ILE A 226 -20.84 7.55 -8.60
C ILE A 226 -20.73 6.34 -9.53
N GLU A 227 -19.49 5.94 -9.78
CA GLU A 227 -19.15 4.68 -10.42
C GLU A 227 -18.28 3.86 -9.49
N ILE A 228 -18.41 2.54 -9.57
CA ILE A 228 -17.65 1.62 -8.72
C ILE A 228 -16.85 0.71 -9.64
N SER A 229 -15.55 0.59 -9.41
CA SER A 229 -14.70 -0.40 -10.07
C SER A 229 -14.24 -1.45 -9.09
N SER A 230 -14.02 -2.66 -9.58
CA SER A 230 -13.65 -3.79 -8.75
C SER A 230 -12.57 -4.67 -9.36
N ASP A 231 -11.89 -5.35 -8.47
CA ASP A 231 -11.21 -6.60 -8.71
C ASP A 231 -11.81 -7.67 -7.80
N ILE A 232 -12.24 -8.80 -8.37
CA ILE A 232 -12.98 -9.83 -7.65
C ILE A 232 -12.11 -11.08 -7.54
N GLY A 233 -11.44 -11.23 -6.40
CA GLY A 233 -10.67 -12.43 -6.07
C GLY A 233 -11.57 -13.58 -5.60
N ARG A 234 -11.39 -14.79 -6.15
CA ARG A 234 -12.13 -15.98 -5.70
C ARG A 234 -11.54 -16.64 -4.46
N ARG A 235 -10.25 -16.48 -4.24
CA ARG A 235 -9.47 -16.99 -3.09
C ARG A 235 -8.68 -15.93 -2.38
N HIS A 236 -8.72 -14.71 -2.90
CA HIS A 236 -8.01 -13.54 -2.46
C HIS A 236 -8.99 -12.44 -2.06
N ILE A 237 -8.47 -11.28 -1.76
CA ILE A 237 -9.26 -10.09 -1.43
C ILE A 237 -10.05 -9.66 -2.67
N SER A 238 -11.31 -9.28 -2.48
CA SER A 238 -12.05 -8.48 -3.46
C SER A 238 -11.97 -7.02 -3.07
N ALA A 239 -11.65 -6.15 -4.02
CA ALA A 239 -11.39 -4.73 -3.80
C ALA A 239 -12.32 -3.85 -4.64
N TRP A 240 -12.75 -2.73 -4.05
CA TRP A 240 -13.78 -1.86 -4.63
C TRP A 240 -13.43 -0.39 -4.44
N TRP A 241 -13.33 0.38 -5.56
CA TRP A 241 -13.11 1.81 -5.55
C TRP A 241 -14.38 2.58 -5.94
N PHE A 242 -14.70 3.65 -5.20
CA PHE A 242 -15.86 4.51 -5.44
C PHE A 242 -15.40 5.82 -6.07
N TRP A 243 -15.74 6.01 -7.34
CA TRP A 243 -15.36 7.13 -8.17
C TRP A 243 -16.53 8.10 -8.32
N GLN A 244 -16.30 9.36 -8.11
CA GLN A 244 -17.24 10.40 -8.53
C GLN A 244 -16.61 11.26 -9.61
N PRO A 245 -17.12 11.22 -10.87
CA PRO A 245 -16.63 12.06 -11.95
C PRO A 245 -16.84 13.54 -11.64
N LEU A 246 -15.83 14.36 -11.96
CA LEU A 246 -15.83 15.81 -11.87
C LEU A 246 -15.49 16.41 -13.23
N ILE A 247 -15.67 17.71 -13.39
CA ILE A 247 -15.11 18.44 -14.53
C ILE A 247 -13.59 18.41 -14.41
N GLY A 248 -12.94 17.71 -15.35
CA GLY A 248 -11.48 17.61 -15.40
C GLY A 248 -10.85 16.56 -14.45
N GLY A 249 -11.62 15.67 -13.83
CA GLY A 249 -11.04 14.64 -12.97
C GLY A 249 -12.02 13.75 -12.23
N PHE A 250 -11.56 13.17 -11.13
CA PHE A 250 -12.32 12.24 -10.31
C PHE A 250 -12.03 12.45 -8.83
N ASN A 251 -13.08 12.37 -8.02
CA ASN A 251 -12.96 12.13 -6.59
C ASN A 251 -13.09 10.64 -6.30
N LEU A 252 -12.07 10.03 -5.70
CA LEU A 252 -12.12 8.70 -5.09
C LEU A 252 -12.61 8.92 -3.65
N ILE A 253 -13.90 8.73 -3.45
CA ILE A 253 -14.60 9.11 -2.22
C ILE A 253 -14.62 8.01 -1.16
N ASP A 254 -14.38 6.77 -1.58
CA ASP A 254 -14.41 5.60 -0.70
C ASP A 254 -13.64 4.44 -1.33
N TYR A 255 -13.24 3.51 -0.47
CA TYR A 255 -12.60 2.24 -0.82
C TYR A 255 -13.06 1.15 0.13
N ASP A 256 -13.24 -0.06 -0.37
CA ASP A 256 -13.58 -1.22 0.46
C ASP A 256 -12.87 -2.48 -0.06
N GLU A 257 -12.45 -3.33 0.85
CA GLU A 257 -11.87 -4.64 0.54
C GLU A 257 -12.22 -5.65 1.62
N ASP A 258 -12.38 -6.91 1.22
CA ASP A 258 -12.49 -8.03 2.15
C ASP A 258 -12.13 -9.35 1.46
N ALA A 259 -11.80 -10.35 2.27
CA ALA A 259 -11.53 -11.72 1.83
C ALA A 259 -12.67 -12.64 2.28
N GLY A 260 -13.04 -13.59 1.41
CA GLY A 260 -13.98 -14.64 1.78
C GLY A 260 -15.47 -14.31 1.66
N LEU A 261 -15.83 -13.06 1.30
CA LEU A 261 -17.22 -12.72 1.03
C LEU A 261 -17.66 -13.24 -0.34
N ASP A 262 -18.87 -13.79 -0.41
CA ASP A 262 -19.50 -14.18 -1.66
C ASP A 262 -20.13 -12.98 -2.40
N ALA A 263 -20.63 -13.23 -3.60
CA ALA A 263 -21.22 -12.16 -4.42
C ALA A 263 -22.45 -11.51 -3.77
N GLN A 264 -23.26 -12.27 -3.03
CA GLN A 264 -24.47 -11.76 -2.39
C GLN A 264 -24.13 -10.91 -1.16
N GLU A 265 -23.14 -11.32 -0.39
CA GLU A 265 -22.61 -10.55 0.74
C GLU A 265 -22.01 -9.23 0.27
N TRP A 266 -21.24 -9.25 -0.82
CA TRP A 266 -20.72 -8.04 -1.46
C TRP A 266 -21.83 -7.12 -1.97
N ILE A 267 -22.85 -7.65 -2.62
CA ILE A 267 -23.99 -6.88 -3.10
C ILE A 267 -24.69 -6.15 -1.93
N THR A 268 -24.88 -6.82 -0.82
CA THR A 268 -25.48 -6.24 0.39
C THR A 268 -24.59 -5.11 0.94
N ARG A 269 -23.32 -5.39 1.13
CA ARG A 269 -22.33 -4.43 1.65
C ARG A 269 -22.17 -3.20 0.75
N LEU A 270 -22.16 -3.40 -0.57
CA LEU A 270 -22.08 -2.30 -1.53
C LEU A 270 -23.35 -1.43 -1.50
N LYS A 271 -24.55 -2.03 -1.42
CA LYS A 271 -25.80 -1.28 -1.28
C LYS A 271 -25.81 -0.42 -0.02
N ASP A 272 -25.35 -0.95 1.09
CA ASP A 272 -25.24 -0.19 2.35
C ASP A 272 -24.23 0.96 2.21
N ARG A 273 -23.08 0.69 1.60
CA ARG A 273 -22.07 1.73 1.34
C ARG A 273 -22.52 2.78 0.35
N ILE A 274 -23.23 2.40 -0.71
CA ILE A 274 -23.80 3.34 -1.68
C ILE A 274 -24.81 4.24 -0.97
N GLY A 275 -25.67 3.67 -0.11
CA GLY A 275 -26.71 4.40 0.60
C GLY A 275 -27.60 5.19 -0.36
N ASN A 276 -27.78 6.48 -0.09
CA ASN A 276 -28.64 7.37 -0.89
C ASN A 276 -27.92 8.02 -2.10
N ARG A 277 -26.66 7.64 -2.38
CA ARG A 277 -25.90 8.20 -3.52
C ARG A 277 -26.44 7.68 -4.84
N LYS A 278 -26.49 8.54 -5.85
CA LYS A 278 -26.84 8.11 -7.21
C LYS A 278 -25.72 7.27 -7.77
N LEU A 279 -26.04 6.03 -8.16
CA LEU A 279 -25.12 5.10 -8.80
C LEU A 279 -25.28 5.19 -10.31
N ALA A 280 -24.19 5.38 -11.04
CA ALA A 280 -24.16 5.36 -12.49
C ALA A 280 -23.79 3.97 -13.03
N ARG A 281 -22.74 3.35 -12.48
CA ARG A 281 -22.25 2.04 -12.94
C ARG A 281 -21.50 1.28 -11.85
N VAL A 282 -21.57 -0.05 -11.96
CA VAL A 282 -20.69 -1.00 -11.29
C VAL A 282 -19.90 -1.73 -12.37
N TRP A 283 -18.59 -1.58 -12.34
CA TRP A 283 -17.66 -2.20 -13.27
C TRP A 283 -17.08 -3.46 -12.64
N LEU A 284 -17.37 -4.61 -13.24
CA LEU A 284 -16.84 -5.90 -12.85
C LEU A 284 -15.70 -6.29 -13.80
N PRO A 285 -14.68 -7.01 -13.34
CA PRO A 285 -13.61 -7.50 -14.20
C PRO A 285 -14.15 -8.56 -15.18
N HIS A 286 -13.44 -8.78 -16.27
CA HIS A 286 -13.90 -9.65 -17.37
C HIS A 286 -14.06 -11.12 -16.94
N ASP A 287 -13.28 -11.60 -15.99
CA ASP A 287 -13.32 -12.96 -15.43
C ASP A 287 -14.46 -13.20 -14.43
N ALA A 288 -15.15 -12.15 -13.98
CA ALA A 288 -16.36 -12.27 -13.14
C ALA A 288 -17.50 -13.06 -13.83
N ARG A 289 -17.43 -13.28 -15.15
CA ARG A 289 -18.36 -14.11 -15.92
C ARG A 289 -18.22 -15.61 -15.64
N ALA A 290 -17.09 -16.04 -15.12
CA ALA A 290 -16.83 -17.46 -14.94
C ALA A 290 -17.74 -18.06 -13.86
N LYS A 291 -18.44 -19.14 -14.20
CA LYS A 291 -19.26 -19.93 -13.27
C LYS A 291 -18.37 -20.83 -12.40
N THR A 292 -18.73 -20.97 -11.16
CA THR A 292 -18.10 -21.95 -10.26
C THR A 292 -18.99 -23.18 -10.13
N PHE A 293 -18.38 -24.35 -9.86
CA PHE A 293 -19.13 -25.60 -9.63
C PHE A 293 -20.12 -25.49 -8.46
N SER A 294 -19.86 -24.59 -7.50
CA SER A 294 -20.64 -24.41 -6.27
C SER A 294 -21.71 -23.34 -6.36
N ALA A 295 -21.73 -22.49 -7.42
CA ALA A 295 -22.70 -21.43 -7.56
C ALA A 295 -23.50 -21.58 -8.87
N PRO A 296 -24.82 -21.68 -8.82
CA PRO A 296 -25.67 -21.81 -10.00
C PRO A 296 -25.61 -20.58 -10.93
N HIS A 297 -25.26 -19.41 -10.36
CA HIS A 297 -25.14 -18.13 -11.06
C HIS A 297 -23.74 -17.56 -10.94
N SER A 298 -23.21 -16.99 -12.01
CA SER A 298 -21.95 -16.25 -11.98
C SER A 298 -22.09 -14.98 -11.12
N ALA A 299 -20.97 -14.41 -10.67
CA ALA A 299 -20.99 -13.13 -9.96
C ALA A 299 -21.69 -12.06 -10.79
N VAL A 300 -21.43 -12.01 -12.09
CA VAL A 300 -22.08 -11.06 -13.01
C VAL A 300 -23.61 -11.23 -13.01
N GLU A 301 -24.13 -12.47 -13.11
CA GLU A 301 -25.58 -12.71 -13.09
C GLU A 301 -26.24 -12.24 -11.80
N GLN A 302 -25.58 -12.43 -10.66
CA GLN A 302 -26.07 -11.96 -9.37
C GLN A 302 -26.07 -10.42 -9.27
N PHE A 303 -24.99 -9.77 -9.72
CA PHE A 303 -24.91 -8.31 -9.76
C PHE A 303 -25.93 -7.70 -10.72
N LEU A 304 -26.16 -8.28 -11.90
CA LEU A 304 -27.19 -7.86 -12.84
C LEU A 304 -28.59 -7.95 -12.24
N THR A 305 -28.86 -8.99 -11.47
CA THR A 305 -30.14 -9.16 -10.76
C THR A 305 -30.32 -8.10 -9.67
N ALA A 306 -29.25 -7.77 -8.94
CA ALA A 306 -29.30 -6.90 -7.78
C ALA A 306 -29.31 -5.41 -8.09
N PHE A 307 -28.60 -4.98 -9.14
CA PHE A 307 -28.42 -3.58 -9.54
C PHE A 307 -29.11 -3.23 -10.87
N GLY A 308 -29.46 -4.23 -11.69
CA GLY A 308 -30.07 -4.04 -13.00
C GLY A 308 -29.06 -3.99 -14.15
N HIS A 309 -29.54 -4.33 -15.35
CA HIS A 309 -28.74 -4.40 -16.57
C HIS A 309 -28.14 -3.05 -16.99
N ASP A 310 -28.77 -1.94 -16.62
CA ASP A 310 -28.30 -0.61 -17.02
C ASP A 310 -27.11 -0.13 -16.19
N LEU A 311 -26.97 -0.63 -14.97
CA LEU A 311 -25.92 -0.19 -14.03
C LEU A 311 -24.70 -1.09 -14.03
N VAL A 312 -24.84 -2.39 -14.32
CA VAL A 312 -23.70 -3.33 -14.30
C VAL A 312 -23.04 -3.39 -15.67
N ARG A 313 -21.73 -3.25 -15.68
CA ARG A 313 -20.89 -3.34 -16.88
C ARG A 313 -19.68 -4.22 -16.59
N ILE A 314 -19.18 -4.85 -17.64
CA ILE A 314 -17.94 -5.62 -17.58
C ILE A 314 -16.85 -4.79 -18.24
N SER A 315 -15.76 -4.63 -17.56
CA SER A 315 -14.60 -3.92 -18.11
C SER A 315 -14.01 -4.71 -19.28
N PRO A 316 -13.49 -4.03 -20.31
CA PRO A 316 -12.86 -4.68 -21.45
C PRO A 316 -11.66 -5.52 -20.99
N GLU A 317 -11.50 -6.71 -21.57
CA GLU A 317 -10.27 -7.48 -21.42
C GLU A 317 -9.11 -6.74 -22.08
N THR A 318 -8.04 -6.51 -21.34
CA THR A 318 -6.83 -5.84 -21.83
C THR A 318 -5.60 -6.46 -21.20
N LYS A 319 -4.44 -6.30 -21.86
CA LYS A 319 -3.18 -6.69 -21.27
C LYS A 319 -2.93 -5.85 -20.00
N LYS A 320 -2.39 -6.47 -18.94
CA LYS A 320 -2.11 -5.83 -17.65
C LYS A 320 -1.29 -4.54 -17.79
N ALA A 321 -0.31 -4.53 -18.66
CA ALA A 321 0.49 -3.34 -18.96
C ALA A 321 -0.37 -2.15 -19.45
N HIS A 322 -1.37 -2.39 -20.30
CA HIS A 322 -2.27 -1.33 -20.79
C HIS A 322 -3.19 -0.80 -19.67
N SER A 323 -3.63 -1.66 -18.76
CA SER A 323 -4.43 -1.24 -17.60
C SER A 323 -3.59 -0.37 -16.64
N ILE A 324 -2.34 -0.74 -16.43
CA ILE A 324 -1.36 0.05 -15.66
C ILE A 324 -1.12 1.42 -16.31
N ASP A 325 -0.93 1.48 -17.62
CA ASP A 325 -0.71 2.73 -18.34
C ASP A 325 -1.95 3.64 -18.29
N ALA A 326 -3.15 3.05 -18.35
CA ALA A 326 -4.39 3.78 -18.13
C ALA A 326 -4.45 4.37 -16.72
N ALA A 327 -4.12 3.57 -15.69
CA ALA A 327 -4.07 4.02 -14.30
C ALA A 327 -3.09 5.20 -14.13
N ARG A 328 -1.86 5.06 -14.63
CA ARG A 328 -0.83 6.13 -14.60
C ARG A 328 -1.30 7.42 -15.27
N SER A 329 -1.99 7.32 -16.40
CA SER A 329 -2.47 8.50 -17.13
C SER A 329 -3.63 9.21 -16.44
N VAL A 330 -4.51 8.46 -15.75
CA VAL A 330 -5.69 8.99 -15.05
C VAL A 330 -5.31 9.55 -13.67
N PHE A 331 -4.30 9.00 -13.02
CA PHE A 331 -3.95 9.28 -11.62
C PHE A 331 -3.74 10.78 -11.33
N ARG A 332 -3.17 11.53 -12.27
CA ARG A 332 -2.95 12.98 -12.13
C ARG A 332 -4.25 13.79 -12.01
N TYR A 333 -5.36 13.23 -12.43
CA TYR A 333 -6.68 13.83 -12.37
C TYR A 333 -7.52 13.31 -11.18
N CYS A 334 -6.95 12.40 -10.37
CA CYS A 334 -7.62 11.82 -9.22
C CYS A 334 -7.31 12.61 -7.94
N ARG A 335 -8.34 12.75 -7.10
CA ARG A 335 -8.26 13.21 -5.72
C ARG A 335 -8.83 12.11 -4.84
N PHE A 336 -8.28 11.92 -3.66
CA PHE A 336 -8.64 10.80 -2.79
C PHE A 336 -9.05 11.28 -1.41
N ASN A 337 -10.11 10.70 -0.85
CA ASN A 337 -10.38 10.85 0.57
C ASN A 337 -9.29 10.14 1.37
N ARG A 338 -8.61 10.88 2.25
CA ARG A 338 -7.47 10.36 3.01
C ARG A 338 -7.83 9.17 3.88
N THR A 339 -8.85 9.32 4.70
CA THR A 339 -9.25 8.33 5.70
C THR A 339 -9.94 7.12 5.05
N ARG A 340 -10.93 7.37 4.18
CA ARG A 340 -11.72 6.28 3.57
C ARG A 340 -10.94 5.47 2.54
N CYS A 341 -9.98 6.07 1.85
CA CYS A 341 -9.14 5.40 0.85
C CYS A 341 -7.79 4.94 1.41
N ALA A 342 -7.52 5.12 2.72
CA ALA A 342 -6.19 4.89 3.32
C ALA A 342 -5.60 3.52 2.96
N ARG A 343 -6.39 2.45 3.06
CA ARG A 343 -5.94 1.09 2.79
C ARG A 343 -5.61 0.87 1.31
N GLY A 344 -6.48 1.31 0.40
CA GLY A 344 -6.22 1.24 -1.04
C GLY A 344 -5.02 2.08 -1.49
N LEU A 345 -4.84 3.27 -0.90
CA LEU A 345 -3.66 4.11 -1.12
C LEU A 345 -2.37 3.43 -0.63
N ALA A 346 -2.41 2.77 0.53
CA ALA A 346 -1.27 2.01 1.04
C ALA A 346 -0.89 0.86 0.09
N ALA A 347 -1.88 0.14 -0.43
CA ALA A 347 -1.68 -0.91 -1.41
C ALA A 347 -1.05 -0.36 -2.72
N MET A 348 -1.59 0.73 -3.28
CA MET A 348 -1.02 1.35 -4.48
C MET A 348 0.40 1.87 -4.30
N ARG A 349 0.79 2.29 -3.09
CA ARG A 349 2.19 2.67 -2.79
C ARG A 349 3.12 1.46 -2.80
N ALA A 350 2.67 0.33 -2.29
CA ALA A 350 3.46 -0.89 -2.15
C ALA A 350 3.56 -1.71 -3.44
N TRP A 351 2.55 -1.62 -4.33
CA TRP A 351 2.46 -2.45 -5.52
C TRP A 351 3.64 -2.22 -6.48
N SER A 352 4.35 -3.30 -6.80
CA SER A 352 5.62 -3.23 -7.52
C SER A 352 5.83 -4.43 -8.44
N TYR A 353 6.80 -4.30 -9.34
CA TYR A 353 7.38 -5.43 -10.08
C TYR A 353 8.39 -6.15 -9.19
N ALA A 354 8.40 -7.47 -9.20
CA ALA A 354 9.44 -8.24 -8.54
C ALA A 354 10.80 -7.98 -9.21
N PHE A 355 11.82 -7.77 -8.40
CA PHE A 355 13.20 -7.73 -8.91
C PHE A 355 13.78 -9.13 -8.86
N ASP A 356 14.22 -9.63 -10.00
CA ASP A 356 14.89 -10.91 -10.14
C ASP A 356 16.40 -10.69 -9.88
N GLU A 357 16.87 -11.24 -8.79
CA GLU A 357 18.27 -11.09 -8.38
C GLU A 357 19.25 -11.83 -9.32
N ASP A 358 18.82 -12.86 -10.01
CA ASP A 358 19.65 -13.63 -10.92
C ASP A 358 19.82 -12.92 -12.26
N SER A 359 18.72 -12.47 -12.85
CA SER A 359 18.76 -11.75 -14.14
C SER A 359 19.03 -10.25 -13.98
N LYS A 360 19.02 -9.71 -12.74
CA LYS A 360 19.15 -8.27 -12.43
C LYS A 360 18.13 -7.40 -13.17
N GLN A 361 16.94 -7.92 -13.39
CA GLN A 361 15.85 -7.24 -14.09
C GLN A 361 14.55 -7.28 -13.27
N PHE A 362 13.71 -6.29 -13.50
CA PHE A 362 12.35 -6.36 -12.97
C PHE A 362 11.52 -7.34 -13.79
N SER A 363 10.65 -8.08 -13.12
CA SER A 363 9.68 -8.94 -13.77
C SER A 363 8.77 -8.14 -14.71
N LYS A 364 8.23 -8.81 -15.72
CA LYS A 364 7.22 -8.17 -16.60
C LYS A 364 5.84 -8.08 -15.97
N GLU A 365 5.61 -8.90 -14.95
CA GLU A 365 4.34 -8.96 -14.22
C GLU A 365 4.52 -8.41 -12.81
N PRO A 366 3.53 -7.65 -12.30
CA PRO A 366 3.52 -7.20 -10.92
C PRO A 366 3.52 -8.35 -9.91
N VAL A 367 3.99 -8.07 -8.70
CA VAL A 367 3.88 -9.01 -7.57
C VAL A 367 2.40 -9.18 -7.22
N GLY A 368 1.96 -10.44 -7.09
CA GLY A 368 0.62 -10.81 -6.66
C GLY A 368 0.55 -10.99 -5.14
N ASP A 369 0.81 -9.93 -4.38
CA ASP A 369 0.72 -9.90 -2.93
C ASP A 369 -0.51 -9.08 -2.45
N TRP A 370 -0.57 -8.76 -1.16
CA TRP A 370 -1.64 -7.99 -0.54
C TRP A 370 -1.91 -6.61 -1.21
N SER A 371 -0.96 -6.09 -1.98
CA SER A 371 -1.05 -4.79 -2.64
C SER A 371 -1.66 -4.87 -4.05
N ALA A 372 -1.84 -6.07 -4.59
CA ALA A 372 -2.28 -6.28 -5.96
C ALA A 372 -3.76 -5.95 -6.14
N ASP A 373 -4.66 -6.55 -5.35
CA ASP A 373 -6.11 -6.49 -5.57
C ASP A 373 -6.65 -5.05 -5.60
N ALA A 374 -6.25 -4.21 -4.63
CA ALA A 374 -6.62 -2.80 -4.59
C ALA A 374 -6.12 -2.02 -5.81
N SER A 375 -4.88 -2.28 -6.21
CA SER A 375 -4.24 -1.60 -7.33
C SER A 375 -4.83 -2.04 -8.67
N GLU A 376 -5.18 -3.30 -8.82
CA GLU A 376 -5.85 -3.85 -10.00
C GLU A 376 -7.28 -3.33 -10.11
N ALA A 377 -8.03 -3.26 -9.02
CA ALA A 377 -9.36 -2.62 -8.99
C ALA A 377 -9.32 -1.14 -9.41
N PHE A 378 -8.26 -0.40 -9.03
CA PHE A 378 -8.04 0.96 -9.51
C PHE A 378 -7.72 0.99 -11.00
N CYS A 379 -6.88 0.08 -11.50
CA CYS A 379 -6.56 -0.04 -12.92
C CYS A 379 -7.81 -0.36 -13.75
N GLU A 380 -8.72 -1.22 -13.24
CA GLU A 380 -9.99 -1.52 -13.88
C GLU A 380 -10.87 -0.26 -14.05
N GLY A 381 -10.97 0.56 -13.00
CA GLY A 381 -11.67 1.85 -13.04
C GLY A 381 -11.02 2.84 -14.01
N ALA A 382 -9.72 3.00 -13.92
CA ALA A 382 -8.96 3.91 -14.76
C ALA A 382 -9.10 3.58 -16.26
N LYS A 383 -9.10 2.31 -16.61
CA LYS A 383 -9.24 1.79 -17.97
C LYS A 383 -10.55 2.25 -18.64
N VAL A 384 -11.67 2.21 -17.90
CA VAL A 384 -13.00 2.53 -18.42
C VAL A 384 -13.35 4.02 -18.26
N LEU A 385 -12.66 4.74 -17.36
CA LEU A 385 -12.93 6.15 -17.10
C LEU A 385 -11.97 7.10 -17.82
N ARG A 386 -10.86 6.59 -18.37
CA ARG A 386 -9.82 7.38 -19.03
C ARG A 386 -10.35 8.31 -20.12
N GLU A 387 -11.23 7.82 -20.98
CA GLU A 387 -11.75 8.60 -22.10
C GLU A 387 -12.56 9.82 -21.64
N ARG A 388 -13.24 9.74 -20.50
CA ARG A 388 -14.02 10.84 -19.94
C ARG A 388 -13.17 12.02 -19.44
N VAL A 389 -11.94 11.78 -19.05
CA VAL A 389 -11.00 12.85 -18.69
C VAL A 389 -10.52 13.58 -19.95
N LEU A 390 -10.32 12.84 -21.02
CA LEU A 390 -9.88 13.38 -22.31
C LEU A 390 -10.98 14.15 -23.03
N GLU A 391 -12.25 13.82 -22.73
CA GLU A 391 -13.45 14.49 -23.27
C GLU A 391 -13.87 15.73 -22.44
N ALA A 392 -13.18 16.05 -21.35
CA ALA A 392 -13.42 17.31 -20.67
C ALA A 392 -13.29 18.45 -21.69
N PRO A 393 -14.31 19.31 -21.83
CA PRO A 393 -14.25 20.37 -22.82
C PRO A 393 -12.98 21.16 -22.56
N LYS A 394 -12.14 21.29 -23.59
CA LYS A 394 -11.02 22.23 -23.54
C LYS A 394 -11.61 23.53 -23.04
N PRO A 395 -11.06 24.17 -21.98
CA PRO A 395 -11.52 25.48 -21.62
C PRO A 395 -11.45 26.32 -22.89
N VAL A 396 -12.60 26.81 -23.35
CA VAL A 396 -12.61 27.77 -24.44
C VAL A 396 -11.65 28.86 -23.99
N PRO A 397 -10.56 29.14 -24.70
CA PRO A 397 -9.66 30.18 -24.30
C PRO A 397 -10.50 31.45 -24.20
N GLY A 398 -10.89 31.80 -23.00
CA GLY A 398 -11.57 33.06 -22.78
C GLY A 398 -10.60 34.13 -23.29
N ARG A 399 -10.95 34.85 -24.34
CA ARG A 399 -10.21 36.02 -24.76
C ARG A 399 -10.11 36.90 -23.51
N VAL A 400 -8.90 37.07 -23.00
CA VAL A 400 -8.67 38.01 -21.92
C VAL A 400 -9.01 39.39 -22.48
N LEU A 401 -10.16 39.92 -22.06
CA LEU A 401 -10.59 41.22 -22.44
C LEU A 401 -9.71 42.26 -21.73
N GLY A 402 -9.27 43.28 -22.45
CA GLY A 402 -8.60 44.41 -21.87
C GLY A 402 -9.53 45.23 -20.97
N ALA A 403 -8.97 46.00 -20.06
CA ALA A 403 -9.75 46.88 -19.22
C ALA A 403 -10.61 47.86 -20.07
N GLY A 404 -11.94 47.78 -19.94
CA GLY A 404 -12.90 48.59 -20.71
C GLY A 404 -13.53 47.90 -21.92
N GLU A 405 -13.08 46.66 -22.29
CA GLU A 405 -13.78 45.86 -23.31
C GLU A 405 -15.04 45.19 -22.72
N VAL A 406 -16.14 45.24 -23.47
CA VAL A 406 -17.42 44.64 -23.09
C VAL A 406 -17.42 43.16 -23.55
N SER A 407 -17.62 42.25 -22.62
CA SER A 407 -17.78 40.84 -22.95
C SER A 407 -19.08 40.61 -23.72
N THR A 408 -19.00 39.94 -24.86
CA THR A 408 -20.17 39.43 -25.58
C THR A 408 -20.67 38.11 -25.05
N TYR A 409 -19.92 37.47 -24.16
CA TYR A 409 -20.29 36.21 -23.49
C TYR A 409 -20.91 36.54 -22.13
N THR A 410 -22.19 36.25 -22.00
CA THR A 410 -22.99 36.57 -20.80
C THR A 410 -23.10 35.38 -19.86
N MET A 411 -23.57 35.64 -18.63
CA MET A 411 -23.92 34.55 -17.70
C MET A 411 -25.00 33.63 -18.26
N ASP A 412 -25.93 34.15 -19.04
CA ASP A 412 -26.96 33.36 -19.72
C ASP A 412 -26.35 32.44 -20.79
N ASP A 413 -25.30 32.85 -21.47
CA ASP A 413 -24.57 32.00 -22.40
C ASP A 413 -23.84 30.89 -21.66
N ALA A 414 -23.23 31.21 -20.52
CA ALA A 414 -22.59 30.21 -19.65
C ALA A 414 -23.60 29.17 -19.12
N TRP A 415 -24.82 29.59 -18.75
CA TRP A 415 -25.89 28.70 -18.33
C TRP A 415 -26.40 27.83 -19.47
N ARG A 416 -26.60 28.38 -20.66
CA ARG A 416 -27.01 27.63 -21.85
C ARG A 416 -25.97 26.61 -22.27
N ASP A 417 -24.69 26.95 -22.20
CA ASP A 417 -23.61 26.01 -22.51
C ASP A 417 -23.54 24.88 -21.47
N ARG A 418 -23.75 25.19 -20.18
CA ARG A 418 -23.88 24.18 -19.13
C ARG A 418 -25.05 23.22 -19.37
N GLU A 419 -26.20 23.72 -19.78
CA GLU A 419 -27.38 22.90 -20.10
C GLU A 419 -27.17 22.03 -21.37
N ARG A 420 -26.51 22.58 -22.40
CA ARG A 420 -26.12 21.82 -23.60
C ARG A 420 -25.14 20.68 -23.27
N LEU A 421 -24.18 20.94 -22.40
CA LEU A 421 -23.23 19.92 -21.96
C LEU A 421 -23.91 18.83 -21.13
N ASN A 422 -24.85 19.19 -20.27
CA ASN A 422 -25.64 18.25 -19.49
C ASN A 422 -26.66 17.47 -20.36
N GLY A 423 -27.28 18.11 -21.34
CA GLY A 423 -28.23 17.50 -22.26
C GLY A 423 -27.60 16.53 -23.29
N ARG A 424 -26.34 16.75 -23.67
CA ARG A 424 -25.56 15.77 -24.49
C ARG A 424 -25.15 14.52 -23.67
N ARG A 425 -24.96 14.65 -22.34
CA ARG A 425 -24.67 13.51 -21.44
C ARG A 425 -25.89 12.61 -21.19
N ALA A 426 -27.12 13.09 -21.43
CA ALA A 426 -28.34 12.30 -21.25
C ALA A 426 -28.71 11.48 -22.51
N ARG A 427 -27.95 11.56 -23.61
CA ARG A 427 -28.25 10.89 -24.89
C ARG A 427 -27.18 9.90 -25.37
N ILE A 428 -26.22 9.51 -24.52
CA ILE A 428 -25.24 8.45 -24.83
C ILE A 428 -25.36 7.33 -23.82
#